data_9f5d921bc3f03d0ccc601ba355243bf0
#
_entry.id   9f5d921bc3f03d0ccc601ba355243bf0
#
_cell.length_a   1.000
_cell.length_b   1.000
_cell.length_c   1.000
_cell.angle_alpha   90.00
_cell.angle_beta   90.00
_cell.angle_gamma   90.00
#
_symmetry.space_group_name_H-M   'P 1'
#
loop_
_entity.id
_entity.type
_entity.pdbx_description
1 polymer ?
#
loop_
_entity_poly.entity_id
_entity_poly.type
_entity_poly.pdbx_seq_one_letter_code
_entity_poly.pdbx_strand_id
1 'polypeptide(L)'
;MKIALAQMKMDTDIEKNFQKSLQLICEAAEKKADLICFPEIQLSPFFPQFPDCDVSEYVMTEDSSYVKGIRNACRENHIFASPNFYIEEKGHRYDMSLLIDDQGEIIGRQNEIVNNGWQVFQTV
;
A
#
# COMPACT_ATOMS: atom_id res chain seq x y z
N MET A 1 7.07 18.69 -10.77
CA MET A 1 6.51 17.38 -10.36
C MET A 1 5.08 17.57 -9.88
N LYS A 2 4.20 16.70 -10.36
CA LYS A 2 2.80 16.70 -9.92
C LYS A 2 2.53 15.45 -9.09
N ILE A 3 2.04 15.62 -7.87
CA ILE A 3 1.78 14.53 -6.94
C ILE A 3 0.27 14.40 -6.72
N ALA A 4 -0.24 13.20 -6.85
CA ALA A 4 -1.62 12.87 -6.52
C ALA A 4 -1.67 12.26 -5.11
N LEU A 5 -2.64 12.68 -4.31
CA LEU A 5 -2.90 12.09 -3.00
C LEU A 5 -4.21 11.32 -3.10
N ALA A 6 -4.13 10.01 -2.88
CA ALA A 6 -5.30 9.15 -2.92
C ALA A 6 -6.07 9.28 -1.60
N GLN A 7 -7.37 9.57 -1.70
CA GLN A 7 -8.29 9.47 -0.57
C GLN A 7 -9.24 8.32 -0.85
N MET A 8 -9.27 7.35 0.06
CA MET A 8 -10.04 6.13 -0.12
C MET A 8 -10.94 5.89 1.08
N LYS A 9 -12.20 5.57 0.79
CA LYS A 9 -13.06 4.97 1.81
C LYS A 9 -12.72 3.48 1.86
N MET A 10 -12.28 3.00 3.02
CA MET A 10 -11.90 1.61 3.18
C MET A 10 -13.12 0.71 3.28
N ASP A 11 -13.06 -0.39 2.53
CA ASP A 11 -14.00 -1.51 2.63
C ASP A 11 -13.35 -2.61 3.47
N THR A 12 -14.15 -3.53 4.00
CA THR A 12 -13.62 -4.73 4.67
C THR A 12 -13.11 -5.76 3.68
N ASP A 13 -13.48 -5.63 2.40
CA ASP A 13 -13.07 -6.51 1.31
C ASP A 13 -11.79 -5.97 0.67
N ILE A 14 -10.69 -6.73 0.81
CA ILE A 14 -9.38 -6.40 0.24
C ILE A 14 -9.48 -6.20 -1.27
N GLU A 15 -10.23 -7.07 -1.97
CA GLU A 15 -10.35 -7.00 -3.43
C GLU A 15 -10.96 -5.67 -3.87
N LYS A 16 -11.97 -5.17 -3.17
CA LYS A 16 -12.58 -3.88 -3.49
C LYS A 16 -11.60 -2.73 -3.28
N ASN A 17 -10.83 -2.77 -2.20
CA ASN A 17 -9.80 -1.76 -1.94
C ASN A 17 -8.70 -1.82 -2.99
N PHE A 18 -8.33 -3.03 -3.42
CA PHE A 18 -7.35 -3.24 -4.47
C PHE A 18 -7.82 -2.65 -5.80
N GLN A 19 -9.04 -2.97 -6.24
CA GLN A 19 -9.60 -2.44 -7.48
C GLN A 19 -9.69 -0.91 -7.44
N LYS A 20 -10.07 -0.35 -6.30
CA LYS A 20 -10.10 1.11 -6.12
C LYS A 20 -8.70 1.71 -6.25
N SER A 21 -7.69 1.05 -5.69
CA SER A 21 -6.29 1.50 -5.81
C SER A 21 -5.84 1.52 -7.28
N LEU A 22 -6.15 0.49 -8.06
CA LEU A 22 -5.82 0.43 -9.48
C LEU A 22 -6.51 1.56 -10.25
N GLN A 23 -7.78 1.82 -9.96
CA GLN A 23 -8.54 2.90 -10.58
C GLN A 23 -7.89 4.26 -10.31
N LEU A 24 -7.48 4.51 -9.06
CA LEU A 24 -6.85 5.77 -8.67
C LEU A 24 -5.49 5.97 -9.34
N ILE A 25 -4.72 4.89 -9.53
CA ILE A 25 -3.45 4.96 -10.29
C ILE A 25 -3.72 5.41 -11.73
N CYS A 26 -4.71 4.80 -12.36
CA CYS A 26 -5.08 5.14 -13.73
C CYS A 26 -5.54 6.60 -13.84
N GLU A 27 -6.41 7.05 -12.94
CA GLU A 27 -6.90 8.44 -12.91
C GLU A 27 -5.78 9.44 -12.69
N ALA A 28 -4.86 9.15 -11.77
CA ALA A 28 -3.71 10.01 -11.51
C ALA A 28 -2.82 10.16 -12.76
N ALA A 29 -2.58 9.04 -13.44
CA ALA A 29 -1.79 9.05 -14.67
C ALA A 29 -2.49 9.84 -15.79
N GLU A 30 -3.80 9.72 -15.93
CA GLU A 30 -4.58 10.50 -16.90
C GLU A 30 -4.47 11.99 -16.63
N LYS A 31 -4.38 12.38 -15.35
CA LYS A 31 -4.20 13.77 -14.92
C LYS A 31 -2.74 14.23 -14.94
N LYS A 32 -1.85 13.43 -15.51
CA LYS A 32 -0.42 13.74 -15.67
C LYS A 32 0.34 13.86 -14.34
N ALA A 33 -0.09 13.14 -13.31
CA ALA A 33 0.67 13.04 -12.07
C ALA A 33 1.93 12.19 -12.29
N ASP A 34 3.01 12.55 -11.62
CA ASP A 34 4.27 11.81 -11.65
C ASP A 34 4.32 10.73 -10.57
N LEU A 35 3.64 10.95 -9.46
CA LEU A 35 3.61 10.09 -8.29
C LEU A 35 2.22 10.09 -7.67
N ILE A 36 1.74 8.92 -7.25
CA ILE A 36 0.55 8.81 -6.43
C ILE A 36 0.91 8.25 -5.05
N CYS A 37 0.44 8.91 -3.99
CA CYS A 37 0.63 8.48 -2.60
C CYS A 37 -0.69 7.96 -2.05
N PHE A 38 -0.64 6.83 -1.35
CA PHE A 38 -1.80 6.18 -0.77
C PHE A 38 -1.85 6.34 0.75
N PRO A 39 -3.04 6.18 1.37
CA PRO A 39 -3.14 6.22 2.81
C PRO A 39 -2.50 4.99 3.45
N GLU A 40 -2.26 5.06 4.75
CA GLU A 40 -1.74 3.96 5.55
C GLU A 40 -2.66 2.75 5.46
N ILE A 41 -2.07 1.56 5.24
CA ILE A 41 -2.76 0.26 5.14
C ILE A 41 -3.96 0.35 4.17
N GLN A 42 -3.65 0.64 2.91
CA GLN A 42 -4.66 0.98 1.90
C GLN A 42 -5.58 -0.17 1.47
N LEU A 43 -5.22 -1.43 1.75
CA LEU A 43 -6.01 -2.58 1.32
C LEU A 43 -6.95 -3.12 2.39
N SER A 44 -6.86 -2.62 3.61
CA SER A 44 -7.68 -3.10 4.72
C SER A 44 -8.18 -1.96 5.58
N PRO A 45 -9.18 -2.19 6.44
CA PRO A 45 -9.53 -1.20 7.45
C PRO A 45 -8.32 -0.87 8.33
N PHE A 46 -8.27 0.34 8.87
CA PHE A 46 -7.19 0.75 9.76
C PHE A 46 -7.35 0.04 11.10
N PHE A 47 -6.88 -1.20 11.18
CA PHE A 47 -7.08 -2.08 12.32
C PHE A 47 -6.33 -1.69 13.61
N PRO A 48 -5.33 -0.80 13.65
CA PRO A 48 -4.87 -0.28 14.94
C PRO A 48 -5.97 0.36 15.79
N GLN A 49 -7.10 0.76 15.16
CA GLN A 49 -8.30 1.20 15.89
C GLN A 49 -9.02 0.05 16.62
N PHE A 50 -8.72 -1.20 16.27
CA PHE A 50 -9.37 -2.39 16.78
C PHE A 50 -8.32 -3.37 17.32
N PRO A 51 -7.67 -3.05 18.47
CA PRO A 51 -6.49 -3.79 18.94
C PRO A 51 -6.76 -5.26 19.27
N ASP A 52 -8.02 -5.63 19.53
CA ASP A 52 -8.41 -6.99 19.87
C ASP A 52 -8.88 -7.82 18.67
N CYS A 53 -8.80 -7.26 17.45
CA CYS A 53 -9.22 -7.97 16.25
C CYS A 53 -8.11 -8.86 15.70
N ASP A 54 -8.49 -10.04 15.20
CA ASP A 54 -7.61 -10.87 14.39
C ASP A 54 -7.45 -10.23 13.01
N VAL A 55 -6.25 -9.78 12.69
CA VAL A 55 -5.94 -9.11 11.43
C VAL A 55 -5.12 -9.98 10.48
N SER A 56 -4.96 -11.26 10.80
CA SER A 56 -4.14 -12.17 10.00
C SER A 56 -4.61 -12.30 8.55
N GLU A 57 -5.91 -12.12 8.29
CA GLU A 57 -6.45 -12.15 6.92
C GLU A 57 -5.98 -10.99 6.04
N TYR A 58 -5.52 -9.89 6.66
CA TYR A 58 -5.05 -8.70 5.94
C TYR A 58 -3.54 -8.67 5.73
N VAL A 59 -2.83 -9.63 6.32
CA VAL A 59 -1.37 -9.71 6.21
C VAL A 59 -1.00 -10.34 4.88
N MET A 60 -0.02 -9.77 4.21
CA MET A 60 0.47 -10.28 2.94
C MET A 60 1.99 -10.23 2.88
N THR A 61 2.56 -10.79 1.82
CA THR A 61 3.99 -10.69 1.53
C THR A 61 4.21 -9.77 0.34
N GLU A 62 5.45 -9.32 0.10
CA GLU A 62 5.77 -8.54 -1.10
C GLU A 62 5.51 -9.32 -2.40
N ASP A 63 5.43 -10.65 -2.33
CA ASP A 63 5.12 -11.49 -3.48
C ASP A 63 3.63 -11.70 -3.70
N SER A 64 2.77 -11.07 -2.91
CA SER A 64 1.33 -11.23 -3.07
C SER A 64 0.86 -10.71 -4.43
N SER A 65 -0.25 -11.25 -4.91
CA SER A 65 -0.87 -10.81 -6.16
C SER A 65 -1.29 -9.33 -6.10
N TYR A 66 -1.62 -8.83 -4.91
CA TYR A 66 -2.00 -7.43 -4.72
C TYR A 66 -0.81 -6.49 -4.93
N VAL A 67 0.33 -6.79 -4.31
CA VAL A 67 1.55 -5.99 -4.50
C VAL A 67 1.99 -6.04 -5.97
N LYS A 68 2.00 -7.23 -6.58
CA LYS A 68 2.32 -7.38 -8.01
C LYS A 68 1.37 -6.62 -8.91
N GLY A 69 0.08 -6.59 -8.59
CA GLY A 69 -0.93 -5.84 -9.33
C GLY A 69 -0.67 -4.33 -9.31
N ILE A 70 -0.32 -3.78 -8.15
CA ILE A 70 0.05 -2.37 -8.03
C ILE A 70 1.31 -2.07 -8.85
N ARG A 71 2.33 -2.93 -8.77
CA ARG A 71 3.56 -2.79 -9.56
C ARG A 71 3.27 -2.78 -11.06
N ASN A 72 2.42 -3.69 -11.52
CA ASN A 72 2.03 -3.74 -12.93
C ASN A 72 1.28 -2.48 -13.35
N ALA A 73 0.40 -1.96 -12.51
CA ALA A 73 -0.33 -0.72 -12.80
C ALA A 73 0.62 0.48 -12.95
N CYS A 74 1.65 0.55 -12.11
CA CYS A 74 2.68 1.59 -12.22
C CYS A 74 3.41 1.51 -13.57
N ARG A 75 3.79 0.31 -13.97
CA ARG A 75 4.48 0.10 -15.25
C ARG A 75 3.59 0.43 -16.45
N GLU A 76 2.35 -0.04 -16.43
CA GLU A 76 1.41 0.17 -17.54
C GLU A 76 1.01 1.65 -17.68
N ASN A 77 0.91 2.36 -16.57
CA ASN A 77 0.50 3.76 -16.58
C ASN A 77 1.67 4.75 -16.51
N HIS A 78 2.91 4.27 -16.45
CA HIS A 78 4.14 5.08 -16.39
C HIS A 78 4.10 6.12 -15.26
N ILE A 79 3.75 5.67 -14.05
CA ILE A 79 3.62 6.53 -12.87
C ILE A 79 4.30 5.87 -11.68
N PHE A 80 4.94 6.69 -10.84
CA PHE A 80 5.45 6.24 -9.54
C PHE A 80 4.30 6.11 -8.56
N ALA A 81 4.41 5.19 -7.61
CA ALA A 81 3.44 5.07 -6.54
C ALA A 81 4.13 4.83 -5.20
N SER A 82 3.52 5.37 -4.15
CA SER A 82 3.90 5.08 -2.77
C SER A 82 2.71 4.40 -2.08
N PRO A 83 2.55 3.07 -2.27
CA PRO A 83 1.52 2.31 -1.58
C PRO A 83 1.96 1.92 -0.18
N ASN A 84 0.99 1.54 0.65
CA ASN A 84 1.22 1.10 2.02
C ASN A 84 0.44 -0.19 2.27
N PHE A 85 1.12 -1.19 2.83
CA PHE A 85 0.56 -2.52 3.05
C PHE A 85 0.92 -3.05 4.44
N TYR A 86 0.12 -4.00 4.92
CA TYR A 86 0.45 -4.78 6.09
C TYR A 86 1.17 -6.05 5.64
N ILE A 87 2.48 -6.08 5.85
CA ILE A 87 3.36 -7.12 5.30
C ILE A 87 3.99 -7.94 6.41
N GLU A 88 4.03 -9.27 6.21
CA GLU A 88 4.78 -10.19 7.05
C GLU A 88 6.08 -10.58 6.36
N GLU A 89 7.18 -10.42 7.08
CA GLU A 89 8.51 -10.77 6.61
C GLU A 89 9.32 -11.32 7.77
N LYS A 90 9.91 -12.51 7.60
CA LYS A 90 10.77 -13.17 8.60
C LYS A 90 10.09 -13.28 9.97
N GLY A 91 8.79 -13.60 9.99
CA GLY A 91 8.03 -13.76 11.21
C GLY A 91 7.61 -12.47 11.90
N HIS A 92 7.92 -11.32 11.32
CA HIS A 92 7.52 -10.01 11.83
C HIS A 92 6.48 -9.37 10.91
N ARG A 93 5.59 -8.57 11.48
CA ARG A 93 4.56 -7.84 10.76
C ARG A 93 4.89 -6.36 10.75
N TYR A 94 4.79 -5.75 9.56
CA TYR A 94 5.13 -4.36 9.36
C TYR A 94 4.01 -3.63 8.64
N ASP A 95 3.74 -2.41 9.07
CA ASP A 95 3.10 -1.42 8.25
C ASP A 95 4.19 -0.88 7.32
N MET A 96 4.15 -1.26 6.05
CA MET A 96 5.24 -1.01 5.12
C MET A 96 4.80 -0.10 3.98
N SER A 97 5.48 1.03 3.85
CA SER A 97 5.37 1.87 2.66
C SER A 97 6.42 1.46 1.64
N LEU A 98 5.98 1.29 0.41
CA LEU A 98 6.87 1.01 -0.71
C LEU A 98 6.97 2.26 -1.59
N LEU A 99 8.09 2.41 -2.27
CA LEU A 99 8.20 3.33 -3.40
C LEU A 99 8.42 2.47 -4.64
N ILE A 100 7.48 2.56 -5.58
CA ILE A 100 7.51 1.81 -6.83
C ILE A 100 7.73 2.82 -7.96
N ASP A 101 8.66 2.52 -8.84
CA ASP A 101 8.95 3.41 -9.97
C ASP A 101 8.02 3.16 -11.17
N ASP A 102 8.18 3.93 -12.22
CA ASP A 102 7.36 3.86 -13.43
C ASP A 102 7.68 2.65 -14.31
N GLN A 103 8.64 1.82 -13.91
CA GLN A 103 8.91 0.52 -14.52
C GLN A 103 8.31 -0.63 -13.69
N GLY A 104 7.63 -0.31 -12.58
CA GLY A 104 7.04 -1.30 -11.68
C GLY A 104 8.04 -1.92 -10.70
N GLU A 105 9.22 -1.34 -10.53
CA GLU A 105 10.22 -1.85 -9.61
C GLU A 105 10.10 -1.20 -8.24
N ILE A 106 10.29 -2.00 -7.18
CA ILE A 106 10.35 -1.49 -5.82
C ILE A 106 11.72 -0.88 -5.60
N ILE A 107 11.78 0.43 -5.42
CA ILE A 107 13.04 1.17 -5.25
C ILE A 107 13.24 1.71 -3.83
N GLY A 108 12.26 1.57 -2.95
CA GLY A 108 12.38 2.01 -1.57
C GLY A 108 11.37 1.32 -0.68
N ARG A 109 11.70 1.22 0.61
CA ARG A 109 10.85 0.65 1.66
C ARG A 109 11.01 1.44 2.94
N GLN A 110 9.89 1.66 3.62
CA GLN A 110 9.88 2.22 4.96
C GLN A 110 8.95 1.36 5.82
N ASN A 111 9.50 0.82 6.90
CA ASN A 111 8.78 -0.11 7.77
C ASN A 111 8.41 0.54 9.09
N GLU A 112 7.18 0.28 9.54
CA GLU A 112 6.75 0.55 10.90
C GLU A 112 6.44 -0.79 11.55
N ILE A 113 7.03 -1.04 12.72
CA ILE A 113 6.81 -2.29 13.43
C ILE A 113 5.46 -2.22 14.14
N VAL A 114 4.59 -3.21 13.87
CA VAL A 114 3.33 -3.37 14.58
C VAL A 114 3.52 -4.41 15.67
N ASN A 115 3.43 -4.00 16.92
CA ASN A 115 3.60 -4.88 18.08
C ASN A 115 2.39 -4.73 19.01
N ASN A 116 1.67 -5.83 19.26
CA ASN A 116 0.51 -5.88 20.18
C ASN A 116 -0.54 -4.78 19.91
N GLY A 117 -0.79 -4.46 18.64
CA GLY A 117 -1.74 -3.40 18.28
C GLY A 117 -1.20 -1.98 18.41
N TRP A 118 0.05 -1.82 18.85
CA TRP A 118 0.73 -0.53 18.91
C TRP A 118 1.73 -0.43 17.75
N GLN A 119 1.78 0.73 17.13
CA GLN A 119 2.77 1.02 16.10
C GLN A 119 4.02 1.60 16.76
N VAL A 120 5.16 0.99 16.45
CA VAL A 120 6.46 1.57 16.78
C VAL A 120 7.08 2.05 15.48
N PHE A 121 7.23 3.36 15.35
CA PHE A 121 7.80 3.95 14.14
C PHE A 121 9.31 3.77 14.13
N GLN A 122 9.82 3.07 13.11
CA GLN A 122 11.25 3.02 12.84
C GLN A 122 11.50 3.63 11.48
N THR A 123 12.20 4.76 11.48
CA THR A 123 12.74 5.33 10.25
C THR A 123 14.08 4.67 9.96
N VAL A 124 14.19 4.11 8.79
CA VAL A 124 15.45 3.55 8.31
C VAL A 124 16.20 4.63 7.56
#